data_8cd6ab26797dbe78f6e55fbd16c88a74
#
_entry.id   8cd6ab26797dbe78f6e55fbd16c88a74
#
_cell.length_a   1.000
_cell.length_b   1.000
_cell.length_c   1.000
_cell.angle_alpha   90.00
_cell.angle_beta   90.00
_cell.angle_gamma   90.00
#
_symmetry.space_group_name_H-M   'P 1'
#
loop_
_entity.id
_entity.type
_entity.pdbx_description
1 polymer ?
#
loop_
_entity_poly.entity_id
_entity_poly.type
_entity_poly.pdbx_seq_one_letter_code
_entity_poly.pdbx_strand_id
1 'polypeptide(L)' 'MQIVVRLDVMLALRKMRSRELAEHVGITEQNISLLKSGKVKGIRFETLARICEALDCQPGDLFEAVEDAGDQSAGSAR' A
#
# COMPACT_ATOMS: atom_id res chain seq x y z
N MET A 1 -6.19 -1.68 -15.99
CA MET A 1 -5.16 -1.19 -15.06
C MET A 1 -5.57 -1.52 -13.65
N GLN A 2 -4.62 -1.89 -12.83
CA GLN A 2 -4.91 -2.24 -11.44
C GLN A 2 -3.90 -1.58 -10.53
N ILE A 3 -4.24 -1.51 -9.25
CA ILE A 3 -3.35 -0.92 -8.26
C ILE A 3 -2.65 -2.05 -7.51
N VAL A 4 -1.34 -1.98 -7.47
CA VAL A 4 -0.51 -2.91 -6.73
C VAL A 4 -0.05 -2.23 -5.46
N VAL A 5 -0.14 -2.93 -4.34
CA VAL A 5 0.27 -2.40 -3.05
C VAL A 5 1.68 -2.87 -2.76
N ARG A 6 2.56 -1.92 -2.45
CA ARG A 6 3.97 -2.22 -2.17
C ARG A 6 4.34 -1.88 -0.74
N LEU A 7 3.37 -1.99 0.15
CA LEU A 7 3.61 -1.72 1.56
C LEU A 7 4.66 -2.66 2.15
N ASP A 8 4.63 -3.92 1.73
CA ASP A 8 5.61 -4.89 2.21
C ASP A 8 7.03 -4.49 1.80
N VAL A 9 7.20 -3.93 0.61
CA VAL A 9 8.50 -3.47 0.14
C VAL A 9 8.99 -2.33 1.03
N MET A 10 8.11 -1.37 1.32
CA MET A 10 8.51 -0.24 2.15
C MET A 10 8.82 -0.65 3.58
N LEU A 11 8.05 -1.60 4.13
CA LEU A 11 8.35 -2.12 5.45
C LEU A 11 9.74 -2.76 5.48
N ALA A 12 10.07 -3.53 4.44
CA ALA A 12 11.37 -4.16 4.35
C ALA A 12 12.48 -3.11 4.23
N LEU A 13 12.26 -2.10 3.41
CA LEU A 13 13.25 -1.04 3.23
C LEU A 13 13.52 -0.27 4.51
N ARG A 14 12.50 -0.06 5.31
CA ARG A 14 12.64 0.66 6.58
C ARG A 14 12.93 -0.27 7.76
N LYS A 15 13.02 -1.57 7.51
CA LYS A 15 13.29 -2.57 8.54
C LYS A 15 12.27 -2.47 9.67
N MET A 16 11.01 -2.28 9.28
CA MET A 16 9.92 -2.14 10.23
C MET A 16 8.97 -3.31 10.07
N ARG A 17 8.46 -3.81 11.19
CA ARG A 17 7.51 -4.91 11.18
C ARG A 17 6.09 -4.37 11.11
N SER A 18 5.19 -5.21 10.60
CA SER A 18 3.78 -4.83 10.52
C SER A 18 3.22 -4.40 11.86
N ARG A 19 3.61 -5.06 12.94
CA ARG A 19 3.15 -4.68 14.28
C ARG A 19 3.58 -3.28 14.64
N GLU A 20 4.82 -2.95 14.33
CA GLU A 20 5.34 -1.61 14.64
C GLU A 20 4.57 -0.55 13.86
N LEU A 21 4.33 -0.81 12.59
CA LEU A 21 3.57 0.13 11.78
C LEU A 21 2.16 0.29 12.31
N ALA A 22 1.52 -0.82 12.69
CA ALA A 22 0.17 -0.78 13.23
C ALA A 22 0.10 0.10 14.47
N GLU A 23 1.11 -0.01 15.33
CA GLU A 23 1.17 0.81 16.54
C GLU A 23 1.34 2.29 16.20
N HIS A 24 2.20 2.59 15.24
CA HIS A 24 2.41 3.98 14.83
C HIS A 24 1.15 4.60 14.25
N VAL A 25 0.43 3.82 13.47
CA VAL A 25 -0.74 4.34 12.75
C VAL A 25 -1.99 4.31 13.62
N GLY A 26 -2.04 3.42 14.60
CA GLY A 26 -3.20 3.30 15.47
C GLY A 26 -4.27 2.38 14.91
N ILE A 27 -3.88 1.41 14.11
CA ILE A 27 -4.80 0.40 13.59
C ILE A 27 -4.27 -0.98 13.97
N THR A 28 -5.04 -2.01 13.67
CA THR A 28 -4.64 -3.36 14.04
C THR A 28 -3.62 -3.91 13.07
N GLU A 29 -2.85 -4.86 13.55
CA GLU A 29 -1.91 -5.57 12.69
C GLU A 29 -2.65 -6.31 11.58
N GLN A 30 -3.86 -6.79 11.86
CA GLN A 30 -4.67 -7.45 10.86
C GLN A 30 -5.02 -6.50 9.72
N ASN A 31 -5.32 -5.24 10.04
CA ASN A 31 -5.60 -4.24 9.01
C ASN A 31 -4.37 -3.98 8.14
N ILE A 32 -3.20 -3.96 8.76
CA ILE A 32 -1.96 -3.82 8.00
C ILE A 32 -1.79 -5.01 7.05
N SER A 33 -2.08 -6.22 7.53
CA SER A 33 -1.96 -7.42 6.69
C SER A 33 -2.91 -7.37 5.50
N LEU A 34 -4.13 -6.93 5.74
CA LEU A 34 -5.10 -6.80 4.65
C LEU A 34 -4.64 -5.78 3.62
N LEU A 35 -4.08 -4.68 4.09
CA LEU A 35 -3.57 -3.66 3.20
C LEU A 35 -2.39 -4.18 2.38
N LYS A 36 -1.47 -4.91 3.03
CA LYS A 36 -0.32 -5.49 2.32
C LYS A 36 -0.77 -6.44 1.22
N SER A 37 -1.83 -7.17 1.45
CA SER A 37 -2.30 -8.14 0.47
C SER A 37 -3.09 -7.50 -0.66
N GLY A 38 -3.42 -6.22 -0.53
CA GLY A 38 -4.20 -5.53 -1.54
C GLY A 38 -5.68 -5.89 -1.52
N LYS A 39 -6.15 -6.50 -0.44
CA LYS A 39 -7.53 -6.95 -0.36
C LYS A 39 -8.48 -5.92 0.20
N VAL A 40 -7.98 -4.75 0.60
CA VAL A 40 -8.86 -3.69 1.06
C VAL A 40 -9.47 -2.99 -0.14
N LYS A 41 -10.69 -2.50 0.04
CA LYS A 41 -11.38 -1.78 -1.02
C LYS A 41 -11.05 -0.30 -1.02
N GLY A 42 -10.46 0.20 0.03
CA GLY A 42 -10.10 1.59 0.12
C GLY A 42 -9.30 1.86 1.37
N ILE A 43 -8.82 3.08 1.47
CA ILE A 43 -8.05 3.50 2.63
C ILE A 43 -8.39 4.96 2.89
N ARG A 44 -8.53 5.29 4.17
CA ARG A 44 -8.78 6.68 4.53
C ARG A 44 -7.52 7.50 4.34
N PHE A 45 -7.69 8.73 3.89
CA PHE A 45 -6.54 9.60 3.71
C PHE A 45 -5.78 9.81 5.02
N GLU A 46 -6.50 9.88 6.13
CA GLU A 46 -5.85 10.05 7.42
C GLU A 46 -4.93 8.86 7.73
N THR A 47 -5.41 7.65 7.47
CA THR A 47 -4.61 6.45 7.69
C THR A 47 -3.41 6.44 6.75
N LEU A 48 -3.64 6.78 5.49
CA LEU A 48 -2.57 6.83 4.51
C LEU A 48 -1.50 7.83 4.92
N ALA A 49 -1.92 9.00 5.40
CA ALA A 49 -0.98 10.02 5.83
C ALA A 49 -0.12 9.51 6.99
N ARG A 50 -0.72 8.79 7.93
CA ARG A 50 0.03 8.26 9.07
C ARG A 50 1.01 7.18 8.65
N ILE A 51 0.63 6.36 7.67
CA ILE A 51 1.54 5.35 7.14
C ILE A 51 2.73 6.03 6.47
N CYS A 52 2.46 7.04 5.66
CA CYS A 52 3.53 7.78 5.00
C CYS A 52 4.46 8.44 6.02
N GLU A 53 3.90 8.98 7.08
CA GLU A 53 4.68 9.58 8.16
C GLU A 53 5.58 8.54 8.82
N ALA A 54 5.00 7.40 9.18
CA ALA A 54 5.73 6.36 9.88
C ALA A 54 6.85 5.78 9.03
N LEU A 55 6.64 5.67 7.74
CA LEU A 55 7.61 5.07 6.82
C LEU A 55 8.46 6.12 6.10
N ASP A 56 8.18 7.40 6.35
CA ASP A 56 8.89 8.49 5.69
C ASP A 56 8.90 8.28 4.18
N CYS A 57 7.71 8.21 3.61
CA CYS A 57 7.55 7.95 2.19
C CYS A 57 6.35 8.68 1.64
N GLN A 58 6.17 8.60 0.35
CA GLN A 58 5.03 9.19 -0.35
C GLN A 58 4.03 8.10 -0.71
N PRO A 59 2.75 8.46 -0.94
CA PRO A 59 1.78 7.45 -1.38
C PRO A 59 2.22 6.69 -2.62
N GLY A 60 2.93 7.35 -3.54
CA GLY A 60 3.42 6.69 -4.73
C GLY A 60 4.46 5.62 -4.47
N ASP A 61 5.04 5.60 -3.27
CA ASP A 61 5.95 4.54 -2.87
C ASP A 61 5.19 3.31 -2.38
N LEU A 62 3.92 3.49 -2.03
CA LEU A 62 3.10 2.42 -1.46
C LEU A 62 2.20 1.78 -2.50
N PHE A 63 1.80 2.53 -3.51
CA PHE A 63 0.83 2.06 -4.51
C PHE A 63 1.36 2.33 -5.90
N GLU A 64 1.06 1.42 -6.81
CA GLU A 64 1.47 1.59 -8.20
C GLU A 64 0.35 1.11 -9.10
N ALA A 65 0.06 1.89 -10.13
CA ALA A 65 -0.91 1.49 -11.15
C ALA A 65 -0.16 0.73 -12.23
N VAL A 66 -0.62 -0.48 -12.52
CA VAL A 66 0.03 -1.31 -13.52
C VAL A 66 -1.01 -1.82 -14.50
N GLU A 67 -0.56 -2.17 -15.70
CA GLU A 67 -1.44 -2.76 -16.69
C GLU A 67 -1.87 -4.14 -16.25
N ASP A 68 -3.11 -4.50 -16.57
CA ASP A 68 -3.60 -5.83 -16.27
C ASP A 68 -2.83 -6.84 -17.09
N ALA A 69 -2.43 -7.93 -16.46
CA ALA A 69 -1.68 -8.96 -17.15
C ALA A 69 -2.56 -9.58 -18.24
N GLY A 70 -2.02 -9.70 -19.42
CA GLY A 70 -2.73 -10.35 -20.50
C GLY A 70 -3.75 -9.49 -21.22
N ASP A 71 -3.87 -8.24 -20.88
CA ASP A 71 -4.87 -7.38 -21.47
C ASP A 71 -4.20 -6.19 -22.15
N GLN A 72 -3.52 -6.46 -23.21
CA GLN A 72 -2.79 -5.40 -23.86
C GLN A 72 -3.65 -4.43 -24.61
N SER A 73 -4.75 -4.91 -25.20
CA SER A 73 -5.53 -4.03 -26.03
C SER A 73 -6.21 -2.94 -25.22
N ALA A 74 -6.62 -3.27 -24.05
CA ALA A 74 -7.31 -2.28 -23.23
C ALA A 74 -6.38 -1.21 -22.75
N GLY A 75 -5.13 -1.52 -22.63
CA GLY A 75 -4.19 -0.54 -22.12
C GLY A 75 -4.08 0.67 -22.97
N SER A 76 -4.44 0.58 -24.21
CA SER A 76 -4.34 1.73 -25.10
C SER A 76 -5.46 2.72 -24.87
N ALA A 77 -6.41 2.35 -24.11
CA ALA A 77 -7.51 3.26 -23.95
C ALA A 77 -7.12 4.42 -23.12
N ARG A 78 -6.76 5.20 -23.27
CA ARG A 78 -6.51 6.23 -22.46
C ARG A 78 -5.91 7.09 -22.97
#